data_1409274e98cb5718f6fa7dcc3c670c63
#
_entry.id   1409274e98cb5718f6fa7dcc3c670c63
#
_cell.length_a   1.000
_cell.length_b   1.000
_cell.length_c   1.000
_cell.angle_alpha   90.00
_cell.angle_beta   90.00
_cell.angle_gamma   90.00
#
_symmetry.space_group_name_H-M   'P 1'
#
loop_
_entity.id
_entity.type
_entity.pdbx_description
1 polymer ?
#
loop_
_entity_poly.entity_id
_entity_poly.type
_entity_poly.pdbx_seq_one_letter_code
_entity_poly.pdbx_strand_id
1 'polypeptide(L)'
;MNYTIQRISTEQDIEKCNLFEINNYQWKNVYKPKTYGYAGYLEGKGIYVKFICEESNPKREYTKDRDSVCLDSTVEIFMAFPEKGEKLSNDVMYINFEMNSNGVMYSKYGKGRKGRTFISEELCAKSNCKSVIGEDKWEITVTIPEELLREICDFDSILNGETFYCNFYKIAESPEVEHYGTFSPIENETPNFHLPIYFAQANIEK
;
A
#
# COMPACT_ATOMS: atom_id res chain seq x y z
N MET A 1 10.06 13.40 -0.71
CA MET A 1 9.22 13.00 -1.88
C MET A 1 7.78 13.35 -1.57
N ASN A 2 6.96 13.70 -2.56
CA ASN A 2 5.54 14.05 -2.36
C ASN A 2 4.69 13.27 -3.34
N TYR A 3 3.46 12.92 -2.93
CA TYR A 3 2.48 12.25 -3.77
C TYR A 3 1.09 12.86 -3.56
N THR A 4 0.42 13.26 -4.64
CA THR A 4 -0.94 13.80 -4.59
C THR A 4 -1.92 12.76 -5.11
N ILE A 5 -2.89 12.41 -4.27
CA ILE A 5 -4.02 11.53 -4.62
C ILE A 5 -5.12 12.40 -5.21
N GLN A 6 -5.45 12.15 -6.46
CA GLN A 6 -6.48 12.91 -7.18
C GLN A 6 -7.88 12.38 -6.87
N ARG A 7 -8.88 13.25 -6.94
CA ARG A 7 -10.27 12.83 -6.85
C ARG A 7 -10.71 12.21 -8.17
N ILE A 8 -11.38 11.07 -8.11
CA ILE A 8 -11.91 10.36 -9.27
C ILE A 8 -13.40 10.10 -9.10
N SER A 9 -14.14 10.12 -10.19
CA SER A 9 -15.59 9.86 -10.19
C SER A 9 -15.91 8.37 -10.24
N THR A 10 -15.06 7.58 -10.89
CA THR A 10 -15.23 6.13 -11.06
C THR A 10 -13.89 5.42 -10.98
N GLU A 11 -13.92 4.11 -10.70
CA GLU A 11 -12.72 3.25 -10.69
C GLU A 11 -11.99 3.23 -12.05
N GLN A 12 -12.72 3.46 -13.16
CA GLN A 12 -12.16 3.51 -14.51
C GLN A 12 -11.27 4.74 -14.75
N ASP A 13 -11.39 5.77 -13.92
CA ASP A 13 -10.58 6.98 -14.03
C ASP A 13 -9.19 6.83 -13.38
N ILE A 14 -8.92 5.70 -12.73
CA ILE A 14 -7.70 5.50 -11.92
C ILE A 14 -6.40 5.76 -12.68
N GLU A 15 -6.30 5.36 -13.93
CA GLU A 15 -5.08 5.54 -14.74
C GLU A 15 -4.89 6.99 -15.25
N LYS A 16 -5.82 7.90 -14.93
CA LYS A 16 -5.65 9.34 -15.14
C LYS A 16 -4.98 10.03 -13.95
N CYS A 17 -4.89 9.32 -12.81
CA CYS A 17 -4.23 9.81 -11.61
C CYS A 17 -2.71 9.86 -11.75
N ASN A 18 -2.05 10.49 -10.78
CA ASN A 18 -0.61 10.53 -10.71
C ASN A 18 -0.02 9.13 -10.58
N LEU A 19 0.97 8.85 -11.44
CA LEU A 19 1.72 7.61 -11.40
C LEU A 19 2.64 7.58 -10.19
N PHE A 20 2.71 6.45 -9.49
CA PHE A 20 3.84 6.12 -8.62
C PHE A 20 4.63 4.96 -9.21
N GLU A 21 5.95 4.99 -9.08
CA GLU A 21 6.84 3.93 -9.54
C GLU A 21 7.61 3.34 -8.35
N ILE A 22 7.62 2.02 -8.23
CA ILE A 22 8.42 1.30 -7.25
C ILE A 22 9.75 0.93 -7.89
N ASN A 23 10.70 1.84 -7.82
CA ASN A 23 11.99 1.74 -8.53
C ASN A 23 13.22 1.78 -7.61
N ASN A 24 13.04 1.96 -6.30
CA ASN A 24 14.11 1.90 -5.31
C ASN A 24 14.22 0.49 -4.75
N TYR A 25 15.01 -0.36 -5.39
CA TYR A 25 15.28 -1.72 -4.92
C TYR A 25 16.50 -1.74 -4.03
N GLN A 26 16.28 -1.99 -2.75
CA GLN A 26 17.28 -2.00 -1.70
C GLN A 26 17.52 -3.42 -1.19
N TRP A 27 18.57 -3.61 -0.41
CA TRP A 27 18.99 -4.89 0.17
C TRP A 27 19.23 -5.97 -0.89
N LYS A 28 18.94 -7.23 -0.59
CA LYS A 28 19.13 -8.33 -1.52
C LYS A 28 17.93 -8.44 -2.47
N ASN A 29 18.22 -8.54 -3.76
CA ASN A 29 17.20 -8.75 -4.78
C ASN A 29 17.66 -9.82 -5.77
N VAL A 30 16.91 -10.91 -5.89
CA VAL A 30 17.11 -11.95 -6.90
C VAL A 30 16.72 -11.40 -8.29
N TYR A 31 15.65 -10.62 -8.34
CA TYR A 31 15.21 -9.87 -9.52
C TYR A 31 14.47 -8.60 -9.09
N LYS A 32 14.15 -7.73 -10.02
CA LYS A 32 13.51 -6.44 -9.77
C LYS A 32 12.34 -6.24 -10.73
N PRO A 33 11.17 -6.79 -10.43
CA PRO A 33 10.01 -6.67 -11.32
C PRO A 33 9.60 -5.20 -11.44
N LYS A 34 9.44 -4.69 -12.67
CA LYS A 34 8.96 -3.34 -12.87
C LYS A 34 7.54 -3.23 -12.31
N THR A 35 7.38 -2.38 -11.31
CA THR A 35 6.12 -2.22 -10.59
C THR A 35 5.77 -0.75 -10.47
N TYR A 36 4.53 -0.41 -10.78
CA TYR A 36 4.00 0.94 -10.73
C TYR A 36 2.50 0.92 -10.47
N GLY A 37 1.93 2.09 -10.25
CA GLY A 37 0.49 2.17 -10.03
C GLY A 37 -0.04 3.58 -9.87
N TYR A 38 -1.29 3.65 -9.46
CA TYR A 38 -2.06 4.87 -9.32
C TYR A 38 -2.90 4.81 -8.05
N ALA A 39 -3.11 5.97 -7.40
CA ALA A 39 -4.05 6.08 -6.29
C ALA A 39 -5.00 7.26 -6.54
N GLY A 40 -6.29 7.03 -6.32
CA GLY A 40 -7.35 8.01 -6.48
C GLY A 40 -8.34 7.95 -5.31
N TYR A 41 -8.90 9.08 -4.92
CA TYR A 41 -9.95 9.13 -3.92
C TYR A 41 -11.33 9.09 -4.58
N LEU A 42 -12.13 8.11 -4.21
CA LEU A 42 -13.55 7.94 -4.55
C LEU A 42 -14.41 8.39 -3.38
N GLU A 43 -15.17 9.47 -3.55
CA GLU A 43 -16.03 10.02 -2.49
C GLU A 43 -16.99 8.96 -1.93
N GLY A 44 -17.04 8.86 -0.60
CA GLY A 44 -17.87 7.89 0.12
C GLY A 44 -17.44 6.44 0.03
N LYS A 45 -16.35 6.13 -0.71
CA LYS A 45 -15.78 4.78 -0.78
C LYS A 45 -14.41 4.70 -0.12
N GLY A 46 -13.51 5.67 -0.40
CA GLY A 46 -12.15 5.69 0.15
C GLY A 46 -11.06 5.86 -0.91
N ILE A 47 -9.85 5.46 -0.57
CA ILE A 47 -8.69 5.57 -1.47
C ILE A 47 -8.60 4.28 -2.30
N TYR A 48 -8.87 4.39 -3.59
CA TYR A 48 -8.76 3.30 -4.56
C TYR A 48 -7.36 3.28 -5.16
N VAL A 49 -6.72 2.11 -5.16
CA VAL A 49 -5.36 1.94 -5.64
C VAL A 49 -5.30 0.82 -6.67
N LYS A 50 -4.57 1.04 -7.75
CA LYS A 50 -4.23 0.05 -8.77
C LYS A 50 -2.73 -0.12 -8.84
N PHE A 51 -2.24 -1.37 -8.73
CA PHE A 51 -0.88 -1.76 -9.04
C PHE A 51 -0.81 -2.53 -10.34
N ILE A 52 0.30 -2.37 -11.04
CA ILE A 52 0.67 -3.12 -12.24
C ILE A 52 2.09 -3.63 -12.03
N CYS A 53 2.27 -4.95 -12.09
CA CYS A 53 3.55 -5.63 -11.90
C CYS A 53 3.91 -6.36 -13.19
N GLU A 54 4.96 -5.92 -13.88
CA GLU A 54 5.50 -6.62 -15.05
C GLU A 54 6.35 -7.80 -14.56
N GLU A 55 5.67 -8.91 -14.29
CA GLU A 55 6.22 -10.11 -13.70
C GLU A 55 5.44 -11.34 -14.21
N SER A 56 6.13 -12.22 -14.93
CA SER A 56 5.58 -13.50 -15.37
C SER A 56 5.63 -14.53 -14.24
N ASN A 57 4.58 -15.34 -14.10
CA ASN A 57 4.50 -16.42 -13.10
C ASN A 57 4.83 -15.96 -11.66
N PRO A 58 4.13 -14.95 -11.12
CA PRO A 58 4.38 -14.50 -9.75
C PRO A 58 4.19 -15.65 -8.75
N LYS A 59 5.08 -15.75 -7.75
CA LYS A 59 4.89 -16.69 -6.64
C LYS A 59 3.60 -16.36 -5.91
N ARG A 60 2.71 -17.37 -5.65
CA ARG A 60 1.36 -17.19 -5.09
C ARG A 60 0.83 -18.43 -4.39
N GLU A 61 1.47 -18.84 -3.33
CA GLU A 61 1.13 -20.07 -2.59
C GLU A 61 0.03 -19.82 -1.55
N TYR A 62 -0.02 -18.62 -0.99
CA TYR A 62 -1.00 -18.25 0.03
C TYR A 62 -2.34 -17.86 -0.59
N THR A 63 -3.43 -18.39 -0.01
CA THR A 63 -4.79 -18.28 -0.59
C THR A 63 -5.84 -17.80 0.40
N LYS A 64 -5.46 -17.47 1.63
CA LYS A 64 -6.39 -17.01 2.68
C LYS A 64 -5.93 -15.67 3.24
N ASP A 65 -6.87 -14.79 3.51
CA ASP A 65 -6.59 -13.55 4.22
C ASP A 65 -5.91 -13.82 5.56
N ARG A 66 -4.99 -12.92 5.91
CA ARG A 66 -4.12 -12.99 7.09
C ARG A 66 -3.00 -14.04 7.02
N ASP A 67 -2.85 -14.76 5.90
CA ASP A 67 -1.66 -15.57 5.64
C ASP A 67 -0.41 -14.67 5.47
N SER A 68 0.78 -15.29 5.50
CA SER A 68 2.07 -14.59 5.32
C SER A 68 2.32 -14.25 3.85
N VAL A 69 1.50 -13.38 3.27
CA VAL A 69 1.55 -13.02 1.84
C VAL A 69 2.89 -12.41 1.41
N CYS A 70 3.67 -11.82 2.33
CA CYS A 70 5.02 -11.30 2.06
C CYS A 70 6.02 -12.37 1.57
N LEU A 71 5.74 -13.67 1.77
CA LEU A 71 6.51 -14.77 1.21
C LEU A 71 6.20 -15.03 -0.27
N ASP A 72 5.08 -14.52 -0.76
CA ASP A 72 4.68 -14.53 -2.17
C ASP A 72 5.13 -13.26 -2.90
N SER A 73 4.85 -13.19 -4.19
CA SER A 73 4.94 -11.96 -4.95
C SER A 73 3.81 -11.01 -4.53
N THR A 74 4.15 -9.96 -3.81
CA THR A 74 3.21 -9.10 -3.08
C THR A 74 3.46 -7.62 -3.38
N VAL A 75 2.41 -6.84 -3.41
CA VAL A 75 2.45 -5.37 -3.38
C VAL A 75 1.85 -4.87 -2.07
N GLU A 76 2.34 -3.72 -1.59
CA GLU A 76 1.89 -3.19 -0.31
C GLU A 76 1.62 -1.69 -0.37
N ILE A 77 0.66 -1.24 0.44
CA ILE A 77 0.33 0.16 0.67
C ILE A 77 0.45 0.43 2.15
N PHE A 78 1.32 1.34 2.54
CA PHE A 78 1.38 1.82 3.91
C PHE A 78 1.02 3.31 3.94
N MET A 79 0.15 3.71 4.86
CA MET A 79 -0.23 5.10 5.05
C MET A 79 -0.19 5.46 6.53
N ALA A 80 0.48 6.56 6.86
CA ALA A 80 0.68 7.04 8.22
C ALA A 80 -0.03 8.38 8.45
N PHE A 81 -0.65 8.49 9.61
CA PHE A 81 -1.53 9.57 9.99
C PHE A 81 -1.10 10.13 11.36
N PRO A 82 -0.07 11.01 11.41
CA PRO A 82 0.27 11.72 12.64
C PRO A 82 -0.93 12.53 13.16
N GLU A 83 -1.12 12.53 14.47
CA GLU A 83 -2.13 13.38 15.08
C GLU A 83 -1.75 14.88 14.91
N LYS A 84 -2.73 15.77 15.01
CA LYS A 84 -2.48 17.21 14.84
C LYS A 84 -1.38 17.71 15.78
N GLY A 85 -0.30 18.23 15.20
CA GLY A 85 0.88 18.69 15.94
C GLY A 85 1.88 17.59 16.31
N GLU A 86 1.57 16.31 16.05
CA GLU A 86 2.52 15.21 16.19
C GLU A 86 3.53 15.23 15.04
N LYS A 87 4.80 15.03 15.37
CA LYS A 87 5.85 14.91 14.35
C LYS A 87 5.84 13.48 13.79
N LEU A 88 6.10 13.36 12.50
CA LEU A 88 6.29 12.05 11.87
C LEU A 88 7.41 11.29 12.60
N SER A 89 7.08 10.07 13.04
CA SER A 89 7.99 9.15 13.72
C SER A 89 7.57 7.70 13.40
N ASN A 90 8.32 6.73 13.86
CA ASN A 90 7.95 5.32 13.68
C ASN A 90 6.83 4.85 14.61
N ASP A 91 6.41 5.71 15.55
CA ASP A 91 5.36 5.40 16.54
C ASP A 91 4.01 6.08 16.23
N VAL A 92 3.88 6.76 15.09
CA VAL A 92 2.59 7.32 14.65
C VAL A 92 1.62 6.22 14.24
N MET A 93 0.32 6.54 14.21
CA MET A 93 -0.70 5.66 13.65
C MET A 93 -0.45 5.42 12.17
N TYR A 94 -0.44 4.17 11.73
CA TYR A 94 -0.37 3.82 10.30
C TYR A 94 -1.12 2.52 9.99
N ILE A 95 -1.50 2.37 8.74
CA ILE A 95 -2.09 1.15 8.16
C ILE A 95 -1.10 0.49 7.21
N ASN A 96 -1.21 -0.83 7.07
CA ASN A 96 -0.63 -1.58 5.96
C ASN A 96 -1.69 -2.47 5.31
N PHE A 97 -1.68 -2.48 3.99
CA PHE A 97 -2.38 -3.41 3.13
C PHE A 97 -1.34 -4.14 2.30
N GLU A 98 -1.20 -5.43 2.51
CA GLU A 98 -0.28 -6.31 1.78
C GLU A 98 -1.12 -7.29 0.96
N MET A 99 -0.93 -7.33 -0.34
CA MET A 99 -1.74 -8.12 -1.27
C MET A 99 -0.85 -8.92 -2.20
N ASN A 100 -0.99 -10.26 -2.17
CA ASN A 100 -0.31 -11.11 -3.15
C ASN A 100 -1.08 -11.18 -4.48
N SER A 101 -0.46 -11.78 -5.49
CA SER A 101 -1.07 -11.88 -6.82
C SER A 101 -2.30 -12.80 -6.90
N ASN A 102 -2.70 -13.49 -5.82
CA ASN A 102 -4.01 -14.14 -5.70
C ASN A 102 -5.13 -13.17 -5.28
N GLY A 103 -4.81 -11.93 -4.88
CA GLY A 103 -5.77 -10.97 -4.32
C GLY A 103 -6.10 -11.22 -2.85
N VAL A 104 -5.26 -11.96 -2.16
CA VAL A 104 -5.38 -12.24 -0.71
C VAL A 104 -4.68 -11.16 0.07
N MET A 105 -5.25 -10.76 1.20
CA MET A 105 -4.76 -9.60 1.97
C MET A 105 -4.27 -9.96 3.37
N TYR A 106 -3.17 -9.29 3.77
CA TYR A 106 -2.74 -9.17 5.15
C TYR A 106 -2.77 -7.69 5.52
N SER A 107 -3.75 -7.26 6.32
CA SER A 107 -3.99 -5.84 6.56
C SER A 107 -4.17 -5.53 8.03
N LYS A 108 -3.40 -4.55 8.52
CA LYS A 108 -3.39 -4.13 9.93
C LYS A 108 -3.29 -2.62 10.08
N TYR A 109 -3.65 -2.12 11.26
CA TYR A 109 -3.40 -0.74 11.69
C TYR A 109 -2.90 -0.69 13.14
N GLY A 110 -2.25 0.39 13.51
CA GLY A 110 -1.73 0.62 14.85
C GLY A 110 -0.46 1.46 14.86
N LYS A 111 0.08 1.71 16.05
CA LYS A 111 1.35 2.44 16.26
C LYS A 111 2.51 1.45 16.37
N GLY A 112 3.64 1.76 15.73
CA GLY A 112 4.82 0.90 15.71
C GLY A 112 4.63 -0.43 14.96
N ARG A 113 5.66 -1.28 14.91
CA ARG A 113 5.64 -2.55 14.15
C ARG A 113 4.89 -3.67 14.90
N LYS A 114 4.88 -3.66 16.23
CA LYS A 114 4.33 -4.75 17.07
C LYS A 114 2.96 -4.38 17.65
N GLY A 115 2.14 -5.41 17.98
CA GLY A 115 0.87 -5.20 18.67
C GLY A 115 -0.23 -4.54 17.83
N ARG A 116 -0.14 -4.62 16.51
CA ARG A 116 -1.09 -4.01 15.58
C ARG A 116 -2.36 -4.86 15.42
N THR A 117 -3.48 -4.18 15.20
CA THR A 117 -4.80 -4.80 15.06
C THR A 117 -5.06 -5.19 13.61
N PHE A 118 -5.56 -6.39 13.37
CA PHE A 118 -6.11 -6.77 12.07
C PHE A 118 -7.36 -5.94 11.76
N ILE A 119 -7.47 -5.52 10.51
CA ILE A 119 -8.71 -4.93 10.00
C ILE A 119 -9.83 -5.96 10.10
N SER A 120 -11.04 -5.53 10.46
CA SER A 120 -12.19 -6.43 10.57
C SER A 120 -12.52 -7.11 9.23
N GLU A 121 -13.12 -8.29 9.28
CA GLU A 121 -13.53 -9.02 8.08
C GLU A 121 -14.52 -8.21 7.23
N GLU A 122 -15.38 -7.43 7.87
CA GLU A 122 -16.31 -6.53 7.17
C GLU A 122 -15.58 -5.46 6.37
N LEU A 123 -14.59 -4.80 6.97
CA LEU A 123 -13.78 -3.78 6.28
C LEU A 123 -12.86 -4.39 5.22
N CYS A 124 -12.32 -5.60 5.45
CA CYS A 124 -11.59 -6.34 4.42
C CYS A 124 -12.48 -6.65 3.21
N ALA A 125 -13.73 -7.06 3.42
CA ALA A 125 -14.69 -7.29 2.35
C ALA A 125 -15.01 -6.00 1.56
N LYS A 126 -15.14 -4.85 2.25
CA LYS A 126 -15.33 -3.54 1.61
C LYS A 126 -14.11 -3.08 0.81
N SER A 127 -12.93 -3.57 1.12
CA SER A 127 -11.71 -3.27 0.35
C SER A 127 -11.76 -3.83 -1.07
N ASN A 128 -12.62 -4.81 -1.34
CA ASN A 128 -12.88 -5.34 -2.68
C ASN A 128 -11.59 -5.60 -3.48
N CYS A 129 -10.61 -6.24 -2.82
CA CYS A 129 -9.33 -6.57 -3.45
C CYS A 129 -9.54 -7.53 -4.61
N LYS A 130 -9.04 -7.15 -5.79
CA LYS A 130 -9.15 -7.96 -7.01
C LYS A 130 -7.80 -8.10 -7.67
N SER A 131 -7.51 -9.31 -8.14
CA SER A 131 -6.33 -9.61 -8.95
C SER A 131 -6.72 -10.02 -10.35
N VAL A 132 -5.90 -9.60 -11.32
CA VAL A 132 -5.95 -10.07 -12.71
C VAL A 132 -4.54 -10.51 -13.09
N ILE A 133 -4.37 -11.78 -13.47
CA ILE A 133 -3.09 -12.34 -13.85
C ILE A 133 -3.10 -12.60 -15.36
N GLY A 134 -2.16 -11.95 -16.05
CA GLY A 134 -1.86 -12.17 -17.47
C GLY A 134 -0.61 -13.02 -17.68
N GLU A 135 -0.14 -13.10 -18.90
CA GLU A 135 1.06 -13.86 -19.27
C GLU A 135 2.34 -13.21 -18.76
N ASP A 136 2.48 -11.89 -18.98
CA ASP A 136 3.71 -11.12 -18.66
C ASP A 136 3.54 -10.14 -17.49
N LYS A 137 2.33 -10.00 -16.96
CA LYS A 137 2.02 -9.07 -15.87
C LYS A 137 0.85 -9.54 -15.05
N TRP A 138 0.73 -8.98 -13.85
CA TRP A 138 -0.46 -9.07 -13.03
C TRP A 138 -0.82 -7.68 -12.48
N GLU A 139 -2.08 -7.52 -12.12
CA GLU A 139 -2.63 -6.27 -11.62
C GLU A 139 -3.41 -6.54 -10.34
N ILE A 140 -3.34 -5.62 -9.38
CA ILE A 140 -4.16 -5.60 -8.17
C ILE A 140 -4.90 -4.28 -8.12
N THR A 141 -6.18 -4.35 -7.77
CA THR A 141 -6.97 -3.20 -7.36
C THR A 141 -7.51 -3.42 -5.96
N VAL A 142 -7.48 -2.38 -5.13
CA VAL A 142 -7.96 -2.42 -3.75
C VAL A 142 -8.48 -1.05 -3.34
N THR A 143 -9.50 -1.01 -2.50
CA THR A 143 -9.96 0.23 -1.83
C THR A 143 -9.54 0.19 -0.37
N ILE A 144 -8.92 1.25 0.13
CA ILE A 144 -8.80 1.51 1.56
C ILE A 144 -10.10 2.19 1.98
N PRO A 145 -11.00 1.49 2.74
CA PRO A 145 -12.33 2.01 3.00
C PRO A 145 -12.31 3.34 3.76
N GLU A 146 -13.16 4.28 3.35
CA GLU A 146 -13.29 5.56 4.05
C GLU A 146 -13.70 5.38 5.52
N GLU A 147 -14.52 4.38 5.82
CA GLU A 147 -14.90 4.04 7.20
C GLU A 147 -13.69 3.70 8.07
N LEU A 148 -12.75 2.90 7.54
CA LEU A 148 -11.50 2.60 8.24
C LEU A 148 -10.68 3.87 8.48
N LEU A 149 -10.54 4.72 7.45
CA LEU A 149 -9.78 5.97 7.57
C LEU A 149 -10.39 6.88 8.63
N ARG A 150 -11.72 7.01 8.69
CA ARG A 150 -12.43 7.77 9.72
C ARG A 150 -12.32 7.18 11.13
N GLU A 151 -12.13 5.87 11.25
CA GLU A 151 -11.92 5.19 12.53
C GLU A 151 -10.53 5.50 13.12
N ILE A 152 -9.51 5.61 12.26
CA ILE A 152 -8.11 5.66 12.69
C ILE A 152 -7.45 7.05 12.64
N CYS A 153 -8.05 8.02 11.94
CA CYS A 153 -7.51 9.38 11.81
C CYS A 153 -8.61 10.42 11.61
N ASP A 154 -8.25 11.70 11.71
CA ASP A 154 -9.11 12.83 11.32
C ASP A 154 -9.16 12.94 9.78
N PHE A 155 -9.93 12.05 9.17
CA PHE A 155 -10.00 11.96 7.71
C PHE A 155 -10.65 13.18 7.07
N ASP A 156 -11.55 13.89 7.78
CA ASP A 156 -12.14 15.12 7.27
C ASP A 156 -11.11 16.23 7.09
N SER A 157 -10.16 16.35 7.99
CA SER A 157 -9.02 17.27 7.83
C SER A 157 -8.16 16.90 6.61
N ILE A 158 -7.93 15.60 6.37
CA ILE A 158 -7.20 15.10 5.18
C ILE A 158 -7.96 15.46 3.90
N LEU A 159 -9.27 15.27 3.86
CA LEU A 159 -10.11 15.66 2.73
C LEU A 159 -10.11 17.18 2.47
N ASN A 160 -9.83 17.97 3.49
CA ASN A 160 -9.64 19.43 3.42
C ASN A 160 -8.19 19.85 3.13
N GLY A 161 -7.31 18.90 2.80
CA GLY A 161 -5.95 19.16 2.34
C GLY A 161 -4.89 19.09 3.43
N GLU A 162 -5.20 18.53 4.61
CA GLU A 162 -4.16 18.20 5.59
C GLU A 162 -3.27 17.06 5.06
N THR A 163 -2.02 17.10 5.43
CA THR A 163 -0.99 16.17 4.99
C THR A 163 -1.05 14.88 5.79
N PHE A 164 -0.91 13.76 5.10
CA PHE A 164 -0.56 12.46 5.66
C PHE A 164 0.68 11.92 4.95
N TYR A 165 1.05 10.66 5.18
CA TYR A 165 2.25 10.08 4.58
C TYR A 165 1.94 8.70 4.01
N CYS A 166 2.59 8.33 2.90
CA CYS A 166 2.38 7.01 2.29
C CYS A 166 3.67 6.44 1.70
N ASN A 167 3.70 5.14 1.55
CA ASN A 167 4.68 4.45 0.72
C ASN A 167 4.02 3.25 0.04
N PHE A 168 4.58 2.88 -1.11
CA PHE A 168 4.13 1.73 -1.89
C PHE A 168 5.30 0.79 -2.08
N TYR A 169 5.04 -0.51 -2.04
CA TYR A 169 6.10 -1.51 -2.03
C TYR A 169 5.81 -2.67 -2.96
N LYS A 170 6.88 -3.31 -3.41
CA LYS A 170 6.90 -4.61 -4.06
C LYS A 170 7.85 -5.50 -3.30
N ILE A 171 7.38 -6.68 -2.87
CA ILE A 171 8.14 -7.57 -2.00
C ILE A 171 7.93 -9.03 -2.37
N ALA A 172 8.93 -9.84 -2.11
CA ALA A 172 8.85 -11.27 -1.84
C ALA A 172 10.00 -11.66 -0.90
N GLU A 173 9.68 -12.25 0.24
CA GLU A 173 10.70 -12.66 1.22
C GLU A 173 11.17 -14.10 1.02
N SER A 174 10.52 -14.90 0.16
CA SER A 174 11.00 -16.25 -0.19
C SER A 174 12.33 -16.18 -0.92
N PRO A 175 13.36 -16.94 -0.47
CA PRO A 175 14.73 -16.81 -0.98
C PRO A 175 14.90 -16.96 -2.49
N GLU A 176 14.05 -17.77 -3.13
CA GLU A 176 14.08 -18.04 -4.57
C GLU A 176 13.59 -16.88 -5.43
N VAL A 177 12.81 -15.96 -4.86
CA VAL A 177 12.23 -14.79 -5.52
C VAL A 177 12.45 -13.49 -4.76
N GLU A 178 13.36 -13.49 -3.79
CA GLU A 178 13.59 -12.40 -2.84
C GLU A 178 13.85 -11.06 -3.53
N HIS A 179 13.02 -10.06 -3.18
CA HIS A 179 13.20 -8.67 -3.61
C HIS A 179 12.44 -7.69 -2.71
N TYR A 180 12.95 -6.45 -2.65
CA TYR A 180 12.42 -5.37 -1.82
C TYR A 180 12.45 -4.05 -2.58
N GLY A 181 11.33 -3.67 -3.18
CA GLY A 181 11.16 -2.42 -3.92
C GLY A 181 10.32 -1.41 -3.15
N THR A 182 10.68 -0.13 -3.24
CA THR A 182 9.96 0.96 -2.58
C THR A 182 9.72 2.15 -3.53
N PHE A 183 8.62 2.87 -3.32
CA PHE A 183 8.37 4.16 -3.97
C PHE A 183 9.23 5.24 -3.31
N SER A 184 9.06 5.50 -2.01
CA SER A 184 9.94 6.37 -1.25
C SER A 184 11.09 5.55 -0.66
N PRO A 185 12.36 5.94 -0.88
CA PRO A 185 13.51 5.14 -0.44
C PRO A 185 13.59 5.06 1.09
N ILE A 186 14.12 3.94 1.58
CA ILE A 186 14.30 3.67 3.02
C ILE A 186 15.81 3.57 3.31
N GLU A 187 16.30 4.37 4.23
CA GLU A 187 17.69 4.29 4.71
C GLU A 187 17.75 3.41 5.97
N ASN A 188 17.83 2.10 5.78
CA ASN A 188 17.94 1.11 6.86
C ASN A 188 18.86 -0.05 6.43
N GLU A 189 19.68 -0.57 7.35
CA GLU A 189 20.66 -1.62 7.05
C GLU A 189 20.01 -2.97 6.71
N THR A 190 18.88 -3.27 7.31
CA THR A 190 18.14 -4.52 7.13
C THR A 190 16.77 -4.28 6.55
N PRO A 191 16.18 -5.24 5.80
CA PRO A 191 14.83 -5.09 5.25
C PRO A 191 13.79 -4.77 6.33
N ASN A 192 13.14 -3.61 6.18
CA ASN A 192 12.07 -3.19 7.07
C ASN A 192 11.25 -2.06 6.43
N PHE A 193 10.02 -2.34 6.05
CA PHE A 193 9.09 -1.36 5.50
C PHE A 193 8.29 -0.61 6.58
N HIS A 194 8.25 -1.13 7.81
CA HIS A 194 7.50 -0.55 8.92
C HIS A 194 8.22 0.65 9.57
N LEU A 195 8.63 1.60 8.75
CA LEU A 195 9.36 2.80 9.15
C LEU A 195 8.68 4.06 8.57
N PRO A 196 7.57 4.53 9.18
CA PRO A 196 6.84 5.71 8.71
C PRO A 196 7.69 6.96 8.46
N ILE A 197 8.80 7.14 9.15
CA ILE A 197 9.72 8.30 8.93
C ILE A 197 10.24 8.41 7.49
N TYR A 198 10.20 7.32 6.71
CA TYR A 198 10.62 7.29 5.31
C TYR A 198 9.45 7.35 4.31
N PHE A 199 8.21 7.48 4.79
CA PHE A 199 7.09 7.62 3.89
C PHE A 199 7.10 8.98 3.20
N ALA A 200 6.67 9.00 1.95
CA ALA A 200 6.49 10.23 1.20
C ALA A 200 5.34 11.05 1.80
N GLN A 201 5.47 12.35 1.80
CA GLN A 201 4.37 13.26 2.14
C GLN A 201 3.25 13.11 1.12
N ALA A 202 2.01 13.01 1.57
CA ALA A 202 0.85 12.84 0.71
C ALA A 202 -0.28 13.81 1.07
N ASN A 203 -1.12 14.11 0.08
CA ASN A 203 -2.36 14.86 0.24
C ASN A 203 -3.41 14.35 -0.74
N ILE A 204 -4.69 14.57 -0.42
CA ILE A 204 -5.78 14.43 -1.38
C ILE A 204 -6.02 15.80 -2.02
N GLU A 205 -6.17 15.82 -3.36
CA GLU A 205 -6.50 17.01 -4.12
C GLU A 205 -7.83 17.63 -3.65
N LYS A 206 -7.89 18.97 -3.58
CA LYS A 206 -9.08 19.70 -3.11
C LYS A 206 -10.17 19.74 -4.16
#